data_7cf7d9997d48b4a12d72c155039820f3
#
_entry.id   7cf7d9997d48b4a12d72c155039820f3
#
_cell.length_a   1.000
_cell.length_b   1.000
_cell.length_c   1.000
_cell.angle_alpha   90.00
_cell.angle_beta   90.00
_cell.angle_gamma   90.00
#
_symmetry.space_group_name_H-M   'P 1'
#
loop_
_entity.id
_entity.type
_entity.pdbx_description
1 polymer ?
#
loop_
_entity_poly.entity_id
_entity_poly.type
_entity_poly.pdbx_seq_one_letter_code
_entity_poly.pdbx_strand_id
1 'polypeptide(L)'
;MGCNPNKIRNTSDKTSASSVEPQHLSAVASTLRSKATAEDGSAKAEATGYKRIAIIGDGGMATVMAMLLCDKGIATQMWGYDSRQLADIEKRRENKKFLPGYKLPEALIFEPEDEHIMAGADLIVSAVPCQYMRSVWSRLKNYVPDDVPIVSVTKGVENDTLLRPTQIIADVLGEKRETRYAVLSGPTIADELARKLPATACAACSNESLAKKIQHTFTCHWLRVYTNTDVIGVELAAACKNIIAIAAGIIDGIGAGDNTKAALLTRGLAEITRLGVAMGARLQTFAGLAGLGDLVTTCISPKGRNRSFGERIGKGQTVEQAKAATESVVEGIATCESVVALAGRYNVEMPITQAVYEVLFENKPVQAAITDLMTRQLKAE
;
A
#
# COMPACT_ATOMS: atom_id res chain seq x y z
N MET A 1 -14.28 35.29 64.87
CA MET A 1 -13.21 34.30 64.70
C MET A 1 -13.00 34.11 63.19
N GLY A 2 -11.98 34.73 62.62
CA GLY A 2 -11.73 34.81 61.23
C GLY A 2 -10.88 33.63 60.77
N CYS A 3 -11.25 33.00 59.64
CA CYS A 3 -10.40 32.14 58.89
C CYS A 3 -10.02 32.83 57.57
N ASN A 4 -8.73 32.99 57.41
CA ASN A 4 -8.07 33.67 56.29
C ASN A 4 -7.84 32.62 55.13
N PRO A 5 -8.27 32.90 53.90
CA PRO A 5 -7.95 32.05 52.77
C PRO A 5 -6.80 32.70 51.98
N ASN A 6 -5.58 32.15 52.06
CA ASN A 6 -4.54 32.37 51.04
C ASN A 6 -3.28 31.58 51.40
N LYS A 7 -3.09 30.44 50.66
CA LYS A 7 -1.79 29.91 50.22
C LYS A 7 -2.00 28.62 49.43
N ILE A 8 -2.35 28.78 48.17
CA ILE A 8 -2.12 27.70 47.19
C ILE A 8 -0.79 28.03 46.51
N ARG A 9 0.25 27.26 46.83
CA ARG A 9 1.53 27.29 46.12
C ARG A 9 1.33 26.62 44.76
N ASN A 10 1.54 27.38 43.72
CA ASN A 10 1.79 26.88 42.38
C ASN A 10 3.13 26.14 42.35
N THR A 11 3.12 24.82 42.32
CA THR A 11 4.24 24.03 41.87
C THR A 11 3.98 23.64 40.42
N SER A 12 4.55 24.41 39.50
CA SER A 12 4.64 24.05 38.08
C SER A 12 5.67 22.95 37.94
N ASP A 13 5.24 21.70 38.05
CA ASP A 13 6.03 20.58 37.57
C ASP A 13 5.96 20.54 36.04
N LYS A 14 7.03 21.09 35.44
CA LYS A 14 7.37 20.81 34.06
C LYS A 14 7.87 19.37 33.99
N THR A 15 6.97 18.43 33.73
CA THR A 15 7.35 17.11 33.24
C THR A 15 7.91 17.28 31.83
N SER A 16 9.23 17.35 31.74
CA SER A 16 9.98 17.21 30.51
C SER A 16 9.67 15.85 29.93
N ALA A 17 8.94 15.83 28.82
CA ALA A 17 8.87 14.65 27.97
C ALA A 17 10.29 14.33 27.50
N SER A 18 10.94 13.37 28.14
CA SER A 18 12.21 12.84 27.69
C SER A 18 11.97 12.19 26.32
N SER A 19 12.53 12.81 25.31
CA SER A 19 12.70 12.20 23.99
C SER A 19 13.51 10.92 24.18
N VAL A 20 12.84 9.77 24.15
CA VAL A 20 13.52 8.47 24.05
C VAL A 20 14.15 8.44 22.67
N GLU A 21 15.46 8.69 22.62
CA GLU A 21 16.25 8.63 21.42
C GLU A 21 16.21 7.21 20.79
N PRO A 22 16.31 7.10 19.47
CA PRO A 22 16.15 5.86 18.72
C PRO A 22 17.37 4.92 18.79
N GLN A 23 18.12 4.89 19.89
CA GLN A 23 19.33 4.07 20.06
C GLN A 23 19.02 2.56 20.02
N HIS A 24 17.86 2.14 20.49
CA HIS A 24 17.48 0.70 20.44
C HIS A 24 17.14 0.20 19.03
N LEU A 25 16.62 1.06 18.16
CA LEU A 25 16.34 0.69 16.76
C LEU A 25 17.62 0.55 15.94
N SER A 26 18.67 1.34 16.26
CA SER A 26 19.98 1.22 15.62
C SER A 26 20.67 -0.09 15.98
N ALA A 27 20.49 -0.58 17.20
CA ALA A 27 21.05 -1.85 17.67
C ALA A 27 20.40 -3.05 16.98
N VAL A 28 19.09 -3.06 16.81
CA VAL A 28 18.38 -4.14 16.07
C VAL A 28 18.81 -4.12 14.60
N ALA A 29 18.89 -2.94 13.98
CA ALA A 29 19.36 -2.79 12.60
C ALA A 29 20.83 -3.20 12.43
N SER A 30 21.70 -2.92 13.42
CA SER A 30 23.10 -3.32 13.39
C SER A 30 23.27 -4.84 13.56
N THR A 31 22.48 -5.46 14.44
CA THR A 31 22.48 -6.92 14.64
C THR A 31 21.97 -7.66 13.41
N LEU A 32 20.95 -7.12 12.73
CA LEU A 32 20.48 -7.66 11.46
C LEU A 32 21.53 -7.49 10.35
N ARG A 33 22.28 -6.39 10.34
CA ARG A 33 23.37 -6.16 9.38
C ARG A 33 24.56 -7.11 9.61
N SER A 34 24.98 -7.35 10.86
CA SER A 34 26.12 -8.23 11.15
C SER A 34 25.87 -9.69 10.81
N LYS A 35 24.63 -10.18 10.87
CA LYS A 35 24.26 -11.52 10.40
C LYS A 35 24.18 -11.62 8.87
N ALA A 36 23.91 -10.51 8.17
CA ALA A 36 23.80 -10.48 6.70
C ALA A 36 25.16 -10.49 5.99
N THR A 37 26.23 -10.02 6.64
CA THR A 37 27.59 -9.99 6.03
C THR A 37 28.28 -11.36 6.03
N ALA A 38 27.73 -12.38 6.70
CA ALA A 38 28.29 -13.71 6.74
C ALA A 38 27.75 -14.67 5.64
N GLU A 39 26.75 -14.26 4.87
CA GLU A 39 26.22 -15.06 3.76
C GLU A 39 26.48 -14.35 2.42
N ASP A 40 27.34 -14.96 1.63
CA ASP A 40 27.87 -14.49 0.35
C ASP A 40 26.76 -14.09 -0.66
N GLY A 41 26.89 -12.89 -1.24
CA GLY A 41 25.92 -12.34 -2.20
C GLY A 41 25.84 -13.10 -3.53
N SER A 42 26.84 -13.91 -3.91
CA SER A 42 26.85 -14.68 -5.16
C SER A 42 25.91 -15.89 -5.12
N ALA A 43 25.71 -16.53 -3.96
CA ALA A 43 24.78 -17.64 -3.78
C ALA A 43 23.30 -17.19 -3.81
N LYS A 44 23.02 -15.90 -3.64
CA LYS A 44 21.64 -15.37 -3.54
C LYS A 44 20.99 -15.11 -4.90
N ALA A 45 21.74 -14.72 -5.92
CA ALA A 45 21.22 -14.50 -7.27
C ALA A 45 20.81 -15.82 -7.97
N GLU A 46 21.52 -16.92 -7.70
CA GLU A 46 21.18 -18.23 -8.25
C GLU A 46 19.89 -18.82 -7.66
N ALA A 47 19.55 -18.50 -6.42
CA ALA A 47 18.36 -19.06 -5.74
C ALA A 47 17.03 -18.47 -6.22
N THR A 48 16.99 -17.26 -6.83
CA THR A 48 15.74 -16.63 -7.30
C THR A 48 15.37 -17.04 -8.73
N GLY A 49 16.35 -17.38 -9.53
CA GLY A 49 16.17 -17.73 -10.95
C GLY A 49 15.89 -16.55 -11.88
N TYR A 50 15.67 -15.32 -11.35
CA TYR A 50 15.48 -14.12 -12.17
C TYR A 50 16.80 -13.35 -12.28
N LYS A 51 17.18 -12.98 -13.51
CA LYS A 51 18.42 -12.27 -13.83
C LYS A 51 18.19 -10.81 -14.16
N ARG A 52 17.08 -10.50 -14.79
CA ARG A 52 16.70 -9.14 -15.22
C ARG A 52 15.26 -8.85 -14.90
N ILE A 53 15.02 -7.82 -14.09
CA ILE A 53 13.68 -7.42 -13.67
C ILE A 53 13.35 -6.03 -14.21
N ALA A 54 12.23 -5.92 -14.91
CA ALA A 54 11.66 -4.66 -15.35
C ALA A 54 10.64 -4.14 -14.32
N ILE A 55 10.76 -2.88 -13.91
CA ILE A 55 9.79 -2.21 -13.04
C ILE A 55 9.02 -1.17 -13.85
N ILE A 56 7.73 -1.35 -13.96
CA ILE A 56 6.83 -0.46 -14.67
C ILE A 56 6.17 0.48 -13.67
N GLY A 57 6.60 1.74 -13.71
CA GLY A 57 6.25 2.81 -12.79
C GLY A 57 7.47 3.37 -12.06
N ASP A 58 7.38 4.64 -11.66
CA ASP A 58 8.43 5.42 -11.01
C ASP A 58 7.98 6.02 -9.66
N GLY A 59 6.89 5.47 -9.09
CA GLY A 59 6.37 5.87 -7.78
C GLY A 59 7.24 5.39 -6.61
N GLY A 60 6.88 5.78 -5.38
CA GLY A 60 7.66 5.42 -4.18
C GLY A 60 7.82 3.91 -3.98
N MET A 61 6.78 3.10 -4.24
CA MET A 61 6.88 1.64 -4.12
C MET A 61 7.75 1.04 -5.23
N ALA A 62 7.63 1.52 -6.48
CA ALA A 62 8.51 1.13 -7.58
C ALA A 62 9.99 1.37 -7.20
N THR A 63 10.28 2.55 -6.68
CA THR A 63 11.62 2.95 -6.23
C THR A 63 12.16 2.01 -5.15
N VAL A 64 11.36 1.68 -4.14
CA VAL A 64 11.79 0.76 -3.07
C VAL A 64 12.02 -0.65 -3.60
N MET A 65 11.16 -1.15 -4.48
CA MET A 65 11.37 -2.47 -5.11
C MET A 65 12.66 -2.49 -5.93
N ALA A 66 12.95 -1.41 -6.68
CA ALA A 66 14.20 -1.28 -7.40
C ALA A 66 15.43 -1.30 -6.48
N MET A 67 15.39 -0.53 -5.39
CA MET A 67 16.48 -0.52 -4.39
C MET A 67 16.71 -1.92 -3.80
N LEU A 68 15.63 -2.63 -3.41
CA LEU A 68 15.72 -3.98 -2.87
C LEU A 68 16.35 -4.96 -3.86
N LEU A 69 15.90 -4.94 -5.11
CA LEU A 69 16.40 -5.85 -6.15
C LEU A 69 17.87 -5.59 -6.49
N CYS A 70 18.25 -4.32 -6.62
CA CYS A 70 19.65 -3.93 -6.79
C CYS A 70 20.54 -4.35 -5.60
N ASP A 71 20.06 -4.19 -4.36
CA ASP A 71 20.77 -4.65 -3.15
C ASP A 71 20.99 -6.18 -3.14
N LYS A 72 20.15 -6.93 -3.85
CA LYS A 72 20.30 -8.39 -4.04
C LYS A 72 21.18 -8.75 -5.23
N GLY A 73 21.73 -7.77 -5.94
CA GLY A 73 22.56 -7.99 -7.13
C GLY A 73 21.79 -8.40 -8.37
N ILE A 74 20.46 -8.21 -8.41
CA ILE A 74 19.63 -8.53 -9.59
C ILE A 74 19.64 -7.32 -10.53
N ALA A 75 19.93 -7.54 -11.81
CA ALA A 75 19.87 -6.48 -12.82
C ALA A 75 18.43 -5.92 -12.89
N THR A 76 18.29 -4.65 -12.57
CA THR A 76 16.99 -4.00 -12.42
C THR A 76 16.90 -2.77 -13.30
N GLN A 77 15.83 -2.66 -14.04
CA GLN A 77 15.50 -1.50 -14.87
C GLN A 77 14.18 -0.90 -14.42
N MET A 78 14.08 0.42 -14.48
CA MET A 78 12.88 1.18 -14.13
C MET A 78 12.41 1.99 -15.32
N TRP A 79 11.11 1.90 -15.61
CA TRP A 79 10.40 2.69 -16.59
C TRP A 79 9.40 3.62 -15.90
N GLY A 80 9.27 4.85 -16.38
CA GLY A 80 8.30 5.83 -15.92
C GLY A 80 7.47 6.37 -17.08
N TYR A 81 6.20 6.68 -16.84
CA TYR A 81 5.29 7.21 -17.86
C TYR A 81 5.76 8.57 -18.41
N ASP A 82 6.28 9.43 -17.55
CA ASP A 82 6.88 10.72 -17.93
C ASP A 82 8.41 10.57 -17.99
N SER A 83 8.95 10.55 -19.22
CA SER A 83 10.38 10.41 -19.49
C SER A 83 11.21 11.55 -18.88
N ARG A 84 10.65 12.76 -18.74
CA ARG A 84 11.35 13.89 -18.11
C ARG A 84 11.51 13.69 -16.61
N GLN A 85 10.47 13.16 -15.93
CA GLN A 85 10.56 12.79 -14.52
C GLN A 85 11.56 11.65 -14.33
N LEU A 86 11.51 10.63 -15.18
CA LEU A 86 12.46 9.51 -15.13
C LEU A 86 13.92 9.99 -15.29
N ALA A 87 14.20 10.88 -16.26
CA ALA A 87 15.51 11.47 -16.47
C ALA A 87 15.97 12.36 -15.28
N ASP A 88 15.07 13.07 -14.61
CA ASP A 88 15.39 13.85 -13.40
C ASP A 88 15.79 12.92 -12.24
N ILE A 89 15.06 11.80 -12.05
CA ILE A 89 15.39 10.78 -11.05
C ILE A 89 16.77 10.16 -11.35
N GLU A 90 17.04 9.79 -12.60
CA GLU A 90 18.33 9.25 -13.03
C GLU A 90 19.48 10.22 -12.76
N LYS A 91 19.34 11.47 -13.20
CA LYS A 91 20.37 12.52 -13.02
C LYS A 91 20.67 12.80 -11.55
N ARG A 92 19.64 12.81 -10.69
CA ARG A 92 19.78 13.10 -9.27
C ARG A 92 20.19 11.88 -8.46
N ARG A 93 19.94 10.68 -8.99
CA ARG A 93 19.97 9.43 -8.21
C ARG A 93 19.12 9.53 -6.94
N GLU A 94 17.96 10.21 -7.06
CA GLU A 94 16.99 10.41 -5.97
C GLU A 94 15.60 10.64 -6.56
N ASN A 95 14.59 9.95 -6.04
CA ASN A 95 13.19 10.19 -6.37
C ASN A 95 12.58 11.23 -5.42
N LYS A 96 12.88 12.50 -5.64
CA LYS A 96 12.45 13.60 -4.75
C LYS A 96 10.94 13.73 -4.60
N LYS A 97 10.18 13.40 -5.63
CA LYS A 97 8.73 13.54 -5.64
C LYS A 97 8.02 12.48 -4.82
N PHE A 98 8.46 11.22 -4.91
CA PHE A 98 7.72 10.10 -4.33
C PHE A 98 8.45 9.38 -3.20
N LEU A 99 9.76 9.54 -3.08
CA LEU A 99 10.58 8.94 -2.04
C LEU A 99 11.82 9.82 -1.76
N PRO A 100 11.64 11.03 -1.22
CA PRO A 100 12.74 11.96 -0.99
C PRO A 100 13.70 11.48 0.10
N GLY A 101 14.98 11.87 -0.01
CA GLY A 101 16.01 11.62 1.01
C GLY A 101 16.74 10.29 0.86
N TYR A 102 16.50 9.53 -0.21
CA TYR A 102 17.16 8.24 -0.44
C TYR A 102 17.96 8.25 -1.74
N LYS A 103 19.27 7.97 -1.61
CA LYS A 103 20.12 7.79 -2.79
C LYS A 103 19.84 6.45 -3.44
N LEU A 104 19.60 6.46 -4.76
CA LEU A 104 19.33 5.27 -5.55
C LEU A 104 20.64 4.53 -5.90
N PRO A 105 20.62 3.18 -5.97
CA PRO A 105 21.78 2.38 -6.35
C PRO A 105 22.31 2.75 -7.73
N GLU A 106 23.61 2.82 -7.90
CA GLU A 106 24.26 3.09 -9.20
C GLU A 106 23.95 1.99 -10.24
N ALA A 107 23.69 0.75 -9.77
CA ALA A 107 23.32 -0.40 -10.61
C ALA A 107 21.90 -0.29 -11.18
N LEU A 108 21.04 0.62 -10.68
CA LEU A 108 19.69 0.81 -11.21
C LEU A 108 19.76 1.52 -12.57
N ILE A 109 19.18 0.90 -13.59
CA ILE A 109 19.11 1.45 -14.94
C ILE A 109 17.72 2.11 -15.12
N PHE A 110 17.70 3.28 -15.72
CA PHE A 110 16.47 3.97 -16.11
C PHE A 110 16.26 3.83 -17.61
N GLU A 111 15.15 3.23 -18.00
CA GLU A 111 14.86 2.91 -19.40
C GLU A 111 13.54 3.57 -19.84
N PRO A 112 13.58 4.65 -20.62
CA PRO A 112 12.37 5.35 -21.06
C PRO A 112 11.65 4.67 -22.21
N GLU A 113 12.34 3.79 -22.99
CA GLU A 113 11.76 3.20 -24.20
C GLU A 113 10.96 1.94 -23.89
N ASP A 114 9.72 1.89 -24.38
CA ASP A 114 8.73 0.84 -24.12
C ASP A 114 9.22 -0.56 -24.53
N GLU A 115 9.89 -0.66 -25.68
CA GLU A 115 10.44 -1.92 -26.18
C GLU A 115 11.63 -2.37 -25.35
N HIS A 116 12.53 -1.46 -25.03
CA HIS A 116 13.79 -1.78 -24.37
C HIS A 116 13.58 -2.21 -22.91
N ILE A 117 12.62 -1.61 -22.20
CA ILE A 117 12.31 -2.02 -20.82
C ILE A 117 11.83 -3.46 -20.75
N MET A 118 11.09 -3.93 -21.76
CA MET A 118 10.54 -5.29 -21.82
C MET A 118 11.54 -6.32 -22.35
N ALA A 119 12.52 -5.89 -23.15
CA ALA A 119 13.46 -6.80 -23.81
C ALA A 119 14.32 -7.57 -22.80
N GLY A 120 14.22 -8.91 -22.82
CA GLY A 120 15.00 -9.81 -21.95
C GLY A 120 14.64 -9.74 -20.46
N ALA A 121 13.50 -9.16 -20.07
CA ALA A 121 13.01 -9.23 -18.71
C ALA A 121 12.56 -10.66 -18.38
N ASP A 122 12.99 -11.15 -17.20
CA ASP A 122 12.60 -12.46 -16.67
C ASP A 122 11.38 -12.35 -15.73
N LEU A 123 11.17 -11.15 -15.16
CA LEU A 123 10.06 -10.78 -14.30
C LEU A 123 9.71 -9.32 -14.53
N ILE A 124 8.43 -9.00 -14.52
CA ILE A 124 7.95 -7.62 -14.60
C ILE A 124 7.25 -7.27 -13.28
N VAL A 125 7.61 -6.13 -12.69
CA VAL A 125 6.94 -5.55 -11.51
C VAL A 125 6.02 -4.42 -11.97
N SER A 126 4.72 -4.58 -11.79
CA SER A 126 3.72 -3.55 -12.06
C SER A 126 3.52 -2.68 -10.82
N ALA A 127 3.95 -1.43 -10.89
CA ALA A 127 3.86 -0.46 -9.81
C ALA A 127 3.16 0.86 -10.24
N VAL A 128 2.24 0.74 -11.16
CA VAL A 128 1.42 1.84 -11.71
C VAL A 128 0.19 2.02 -10.82
N PRO A 129 -0.25 3.25 -10.48
CA PRO A 129 -1.50 3.45 -9.75
C PRO A 129 -2.70 2.88 -10.51
N CYS A 130 -3.66 2.29 -9.79
CA CYS A 130 -4.71 1.42 -10.34
C CYS A 130 -5.45 2.05 -11.52
N GLN A 131 -5.89 3.31 -11.40
CA GLN A 131 -6.67 4.00 -12.43
C GLN A 131 -5.89 4.32 -13.72
N TYR A 132 -4.57 4.18 -13.71
CA TYR A 132 -3.70 4.38 -14.89
C TYR A 132 -3.20 3.06 -15.48
N MET A 133 -3.47 1.93 -14.83
CA MET A 133 -2.93 0.63 -15.27
C MET A 133 -3.35 0.28 -16.69
N ARG A 134 -4.64 0.42 -17.02
CA ARG A 134 -5.16 0.06 -18.35
C ARG A 134 -4.45 0.84 -19.46
N SER A 135 -4.30 2.14 -19.33
CA SER A 135 -3.63 2.96 -20.34
C SER A 135 -2.16 2.60 -20.50
N VAL A 136 -1.45 2.38 -19.39
CA VAL A 136 -0.04 1.98 -19.40
C VAL A 136 0.14 0.60 -20.01
N TRP A 137 -0.65 -0.39 -19.57
CA TRP A 137 -0.53 -1.76 -20.12
C TRP A 137 -0.98 -1.84 -21.56
N SER A 138 -1.97 -1.06 -22.01
CA SER A 138 -2.35 -0.95 -23.42
C SER A 138 -1.24 -0.37 -24.29
N ARG A 139 -0.47 0.60 -23.77
CA ARG A 139 0.71 1.15 -24.43
C ARG A 139 1.83 0.09 -24.57
N LEU A 140 2.06 -0.68 -23.51
CA LEU A 140 3.19 -1.63 -23.43
C LEU A 140 2.88 -3.01 -24.03
N LYS A 141 1.62 -3.37 -24.26
CA LYS A 141 1.17 -4.74 -24.56
C LYS A 141 1.92 -5.45 -25.69
N ASN A 142 2.32 -4.71 -26.73
CA ASN A 142 2.98 -5.30 -27.91
C ASN A 142 4.43 -5.73 -27.65
N TYR A 143 5.02 -5.26 -26.53
CA TYR A 143 6.40 -5.53 -26.16
C TYR A 143 6.52 -6.54 -25.02
N VAL A 144 5.40 -6.86 -24.33
CA VAL A 144 5.40 -7.80 -23.19
C VAL A 144 5.62 -9.22 -23.70
N PRO A 145 6.71 -9.90 -23.31
CA PRO A 145 6.96 -11.27 -23.72
C PRO A 145 5.88 -12.23 -23.19
N ASP A 146 5.53 -13.24 -23.98
CA ASP A 146 4.40 -14.14 -23.69
C ASP A 146 4.59 -14.98 -22.43
N ASP A 147 5.81 -15.30 -22.07
CA ASP A 147 6.15 -16.24 -20.98
C ASP A 147 6.66 -15.57 -19.71
N VAL A 148 6.80 -14.25 -19.68
CA VAL A 148 7.30 -13.51 -18.52
C VAL A 148 6.19 -13.31 -17.49
N PRO A 149 6.41 -13.70 -16.20
CA PRO A 149 5.47 -13.44 -15.13
C PRO A 149 5.44 -11.94 -14.77
N ILE A 150 4.26 -11.50 -14.29
CA ILE A 150 4.06 -10.12 -13.84
C ILE A 150 3.60 -10.14 -12.37
N VAL A 151 4.31 -9.41 -11.50
CA VAL A 151 3.90 -9.21 -10.11
C VAL A 151 3.40 -7.78 -9.90
N SER A 152 2.15 -7.63 -9.49
CA SER A 152 1.56 -6.34 -9.16
C SER A 152 1.81 -5.96 -7.70
N VAL A 153 2.29 -4.74 -7.46
CA VAL A 153 2.34 -4.11 -6.14
C VAL A 153 1.27 -3.01 -5.99
N THR A 154 0.41 -2.89 -7.00
CA THR A 154 -0.67 -1.91 -7.08
C THR A 154 -1.82 -2.27 -6.15
N LYS A 155 -2.43 -1.25 -5.55
CA LYS A 155 -3.60 -1.39 -4.65
C LYS A 155 -4.75 -0.55 -5.21
N GLY A 156 -5.93 -1.15 -5.34
CA GLY A 156 -7.10 -0.45 -5.86
C GLY A 156 -8.00 -1.35 -6.71
N VAL A 157 -9.08 -0.76 -7.20
CA VAL A 157 -10.03 -1.33 -8.16
C VAL A 157 -10.30 -0.26 -9.19
N GLU A 158 -10.29 -0.62 -10.47
CA GLU A 158 -10.55 0.31 -11.59
C GLU A 158 -12.03 0.75 -11.60
N ASN A 159 -12.29 2.04 -11.78
CA ASN A 159 -13.63 2.59 -11.62
C ASN A 159 -14.63 2.06 -12.67
N ASP A 160 -14.31 2.16 -13.94
CA ASP A 160 -15.27 1.85 -15.02
C ASP A 160 -15.59 0.35 -15.12
N THR A 161 -14.57 -0.48 -15.01
CA THR A 161 -14.67 -1.93 -15.22
C THR A 161 -14.87 -2.72 -13.94
N LEU A 162 -14.54 -2.14 -12.79
CA LEU A 162 -14.49 -2.76 -11.48
C LEU A 162 -13.48 -3.93 -11.38
N LEU A 163 -12.46 -3.91 -12.24
CA LEU A 163 -11.42 -4.93 -12.28
C LEU A 163 -10.31 -4.66 -11.25
N ARG A 164 -9.80 -5.75 -10.67
CA ARG A 164 -8.64 -5.73 -9.80
C ARG A 164 -7.35 -5.61 -10.65
N PRO A 165 -6.21 -5.19 -10.09
CA PRO A 165 -4.94 -5.00 -10.83
C PRO A 165 -4.54 -6.18 -11.73
N THR A 166 -4.59 -7.41 -11.23
CA THR A 166 -4.27 -8.59 -12.06
C THR A 166 -5.27 -8.84 -13.17
N GLN A 167 -6.54 -8.52 -12.94
CA GLN A 167 -7.58 -8.62 -13.97
C GLN A 167 -7.44 -7.53 -15.04
N ILE A 168 -7.03 -6.32 -14.69
CA ILE A 168 -6.73 -5.26 -15.67
C ILE A 168 -5.61 -5.73 -16.60
N ILE A 169 -4.54 -6.30 -16.03
CA ILE A 169 -3.43 -6.82 -16.81
C ILE A 169 -3.92 -7.97 -17.72
N ALA A 170 -4.71 -8.90 -17.20
CA ALA A 170 -5.25 -10.03 -17.95
C ALA A 170 -6.17 -9.57 -19.09
N ASP A 171 -7.03 -8.59 -18.85
CA ASP A 171 -7.94 -8.02 -19.83
C ASP A 171 -7.20 -7.34 -20.99
N VAL A 172 -6.08 -6.67 -20.70
CA VAL A 172 -5.27 -5.98 -21.71
C VAL A 172 -4.35 -6.94 -22.48
N LEU A 173 -3.72 -7.90 -21.78
CA LEU A 173 -2.70 -8.81 -22.37
C LEU A 173 -3.26 -10.16 -22.82
N GLY A 174 -4.51 -10.48 -22.44
CA GLY A 174 -5.18 -11.75 -22.70
C GLY A 174 -5.16 -12.72 -21.51
N GLU A 175 -6.28 -13.40 -21.31
CA GLU A 175 -6.54 -14.30 -20.16
C GLU A 175 -5.63 -15.53 -20.09
N LYS A 176 -5.07 -15.95 -21.22
CA LYS A 176 -4.18 -17.13 -21.30
C LYS A 176 -2.98 -17.09 -20.35
N ARG A 177 -2.73 -15.93 -19.69
CA ARG A 177 -1.60 -15.68 -18.81
C ARG A 177 -1.96 -15.61 -17.33
N GLU A 178 -3.20 -15.87 -16.90
CA GLU A 178 -3.64 -15.72 -15.50
C GLU A 178 -2.74 -16.43 -14.47
N THR A 179 -2.21 -17.61 -14.81
CA THR A 179 -1.28 -18.34 -13.94
C THR A 179 0.10 -17.69 -13.80
N ARG A 180 0.35 -16.60 -14.52
CA ARG A 180 1.61 -15.83 -14.50
C ARG A 180 1.45 -14.47 -13.82
N TYR A 181 0.26 -14.14 -13.34
CA TYR A 181 0.02 -12.92 -12.59
C TYR A 181 0.10 -13.19 -11.10
N ALA A 182 0.93 -12.42 -10.42
CA ALA A 182 1.10 -12.48 -8.97
C ALA A 182 0.85 -11.10 -8.36
N VAL A 183 0.63 -11.09 -7.06
CA VAL A 183 0.47 -9.87 -6.26
C VAL A 183 1.46 -9.89 -5.10
N LEU A 184 2.12 -8.78 -4.84
CA LEU A 184 2.90 -8.58 -3.63
C LEU A 184 2.27 -7.45 -2.82
N SER A 185 1.71 -7.77 -1.65
CA SER A 185 1.04 -6.80 -0.78
C SER A 185 1.26 -7.12 0.71
N GLY A 186 0.89 -6.19 1.58
CA GLY A 186 1.07 -6.30 3.03
C GLY A 186 1.39 -4.95 3.66
N PRO A 187 1.74 -4.92 4.96
CA PRO A 187 2.13 -3.72 5.70
C PRO A 187 3.50 -3.22 5.20
N THR A 188 3.50 -2.44 4.12
CA THR A 188 4.70 -2.04 3.38
C THR A 188 4.67 -0.54 3.10
N ILE A 189 5.03 0.28 4.09
CA ILE A 189 5.19 1.72 3.92
C ILE A 189 6.53 1.98 3.21
N ALA A 190 6.50 2.63 2.05
CA ALA A 190 7.67 2.81 1.20
C ALA A 190 8.86 3.48 1.92
N ASP A 191 8.60 4.52 2.72
CA ASP A 191 9.63 5.20 3.52
C ASP A 191 10.29 4.26 4.56
N GLU A 192 9.51 3.38 5.19
CA GLU A 192 10.05 2.42 6.17
C GLU A 192 10.88 1.33 5.49
N LEU A 193 10.41 0.84 4.35
CA LEU A 193 11.17 -0.12 3.54
C LEU A 193 12.47 0.49 3.01
N ALA A 194 12.45 1.76 2.57
CA ALA A 194 13.65 2.46 2.11
C ALA A 194 14.69 2.62 3.23
N ARG A 195 14.24 2.76 4.48
CA ARG A 195 15.10 2.73 5.68
C ARG A 195 15.53 1.34 6.10
N LYS A 196 15.08 0.30 5.39
CA LYS A 196 15.36 -1.11 5.68
C LYS A 196 14.88 -1.54 7.08
N LEU A 197 13.75 -0.97 7.52
CA LEU A 197 13.11 -1.39 8.77
C LEU A 197 12.45 -2.76 8.56
N PRO A 198 12.39 -3.61 9.61
CA PRO A 198 11.76 -4.92 9.52
C PRO A 198 10.32 -4.83 9.04
N ALA A 199 9.99 -5.55 7.98
CA ALA A 199 8.66 -5.59 7.40
C ALA A 199 8.30 -7.00 6.92
N THR A 200 7.01 -7.22 6.70
CA THR A 200 6.48 -8.46 6.15
C THR A 200 5.54 -8.17 4.98
N ALA A 201 5.52 -9.08 4.01
CA ALA A 201 4.62 -9.01 2.87
C ALA A 201 4.05 -10.40 2.53
N CYS A 202 3.07 -10.42 1.65
CA CYS A 202 2.44 -11.62 1.11
C CYS A 202 2.54 -11.61 -0.42
N ALA A 203 3.11 -12.67 -0.98
CA ALA A 203 3.12 -12.96 -2.41
C ALA A 203 1.97 -13.92 -2.75
N ALA A 204 0.97 -13.45 -3.49
CA ALA A 204 -0.18 -14.25 -3.88
C ALA A 204 -0.16 -14.59 -5.37
N CYS A 205 -0.34 -15.86 -5.68
CA CYS A 205 -0.51 -16.36 -7.04
C CYS A 205 -1.25 -17.70 -7.01
N SER A 206 -2.14 -17.95 -7.98
CA SER A 206 -2.79 -19.26 -8.16
C SER A 206 -1.77 -20.37 -8.46
N ASN A 207 -0.64 -20.05 -9.07
CA ASN A 207 0.50 -20.93 -9.26
C ASN A 207 1.44 -20.84 -8.05
N GLU A 208 1.41 -21.86 -7.17
CA GLU A 208 2.26 -21.90 -5.95
C GLU A 208 3.76 -21.83 -6.25
N SER A 209 4.22 -22.41 -7.36
CA SER A 209 5.63 -22.36 -7.76
C SER A 209 6.04 -20.92 -8.06
N LEU A 210 5.21 -20.16 -8.76
CA LEU A 210 5.45 -18.75 -9.01
C LEU A 210 5.39 -17.94 -7.70
N ALA A 211 4.41 -18.20 -6.83
CA ALA A 211 4.33 -17.51 -5.53
C ALA A 211 5.62 -17.71 -4.71
N LYS A 212 6.19 -18.94 -4.70
CA LYS A 212 7.46 -19.25 -4.04
C LYS A 212 8.64 -18.53 -4.70
N LYS A 213 8.71 -18.47 -6.03
CA LYS A 213 9.76 -17.71 -6.74
C LYS A 213 9.70 -16.22 -6.38
N ILE A 214 8.51 -15.62 -6.37
CA ILE A 214 8.31 -14.22 -5.96
C ILE A 214 8.72 -14.04 -4.47
N GLN A 215 8.31 -14.95 -3.60
CA GLN A 215 8.74 -14.96 -2.20
C GLN A 215 10.26 -14.89 -2.07
N HIS A 216 11.01 -15.77 -2.73
CA HIS A 216 12.48 -15.78 -2.71
C HIS A 216 13.09 -14.51 -3.31
N THR A 217 12.50 -13.99 -4.41
CA THR A 217 12.97 -12.79 -5.08
C THR A 217 12.93 -11.58 -4.17
N PHE A 218 11.83 -11.39 -3.43
CA PHE A 218 11.63 -10.21 -2.61
C PHE A 218 12.00 -10.38 -1.13
N THR A 219 12.25 -11.60 -0.64
CA THR A 219 12.73 -11.82 0.74
C THR A 219 14.19 -11.36 0.87
N CYS A 220 14.45 -10.55 1.89
CA CYS A 220 15.80 -10.14 2.29
C CYS A 220 15.86 -10.03 3.83
N HIS A 221 16.99 -9.60 4.41
CA HIS A 221 17.17 -9.56 5.86
C HIS A 221 16.21 -8.62 6.62
N TRP A 222 15.58 -7.66 5.93
CA TRP A 222 14.62 -6.73 6.52
C TRP A 222 13.19 -6.89 5.98
N LEU A 223 12.98 -7.62 4.88
CA LEU A 223 11.65 -7.92 4.34
C LEU A 223 11.43 -9.43 4.28
N ARG A 224 10.47 -9.94 5.04
CA ARG A 224 10.05 -11.33 5.00
C ARG A 224 8.77 -11.48 4.20
N VAL A 225 8.79 -12.30 3.14
CA VAL A 225 7.63 -12.53 2.29
C VAL A 225 7.03 -13.91 2.58
N TYR A 226 5.71 -13.97 2.72
CA TYR A 226 4.92 -15.21 2.85
C TYR A 226 4.17 -15.47 1.55
N THR A 227 3.82 -16.72 1.28
CA THR A 227 3.03 -17.10 0.10
C THR A 227 1.55 -17.23 0.42
N ASN A 228 0.70 -16.98 -0.59
CA ASN A 228 -0.73 -17.22 -0.55
C ASN A 228 -1.21 -17.66 -1.95
N THR A 229 -2.31 -18.40 -2.04
CA THR A 229 -2.93 -18.78 -3.32
C THR A 229 -4.20 -17.98 -3.62
N ASP A 230 -4.66 -17.14 -2.67
CA ASP A 230 -5.85 -16.32 -2.81
C ASP A 230 -5.51 -14.91 -3.32
N VAL A 231 -5.35 -14.79 -4.64
CA VAL A 231 -5.09 -13.50 -5.31
C VAL A 231 -6.23 -12.52 -5.08
N ILE A 232 -7.49 -13.01 -5.13
CA ILE A 232 -8.69 -12.18 -4.97
C ILE A 232 -8.69 -11.51 -3.60
N GLY A 233 -8.51 -12.29 -2.54
CA GLY A 233 -8.52 -11.79 -1.17
C GLY A 233 -7.39 -10.79 -0.89
N VAL A 234 -6.18 -11.06 -1.39
CA VAL A 234 -5.03 -10.18 -1.22
C VAL A 234 -5.22 -8.83 -1.92
N GLU A 235 -5.74 -8.82 -3.16
CA GLU A 235 -5.99 -7.58 -3.90
C GLU A 235 -7.13 -6.76 -3.28
N LEU A 236 -8.26 -7.41 -2.93
CA LEU A 236 -9.41 -6.71 -2.34
C LEU A 236 -9.09 -6.14 -0.97
N ALA A 237 -8.41 -6.90 -0.11
CA ALA A 237 -7.97 -6.40 1.18
C ALA A 237 -7.07 -5.17 1.04
N ALA A 238 -6.08 -5.24 0.12
CA ALA A 238 -5.17 -4.15 -0.16
C ALA A 238 -5.85 -2.91 -0.75
N ALA A 239 -6.92 -3.09 -1.54
CA ALA A 239 -7.70 -2.00 -2.11
C ALA A 239 -8.58 -1.33 -1.04
N CYS A 240 -9.45 -2.11 -0.40
CA CYS A 240 -10.49 -1.60 0.51
C CYS A 240 -9.93 -0.96 1.78
N LYS A 241 -8.77 -1.42 2.29
CA LYS A 241 -8.13 -0.81 3.47
C LYS A 241 -7.88 0.70 3.30
N ASN A 242 -7.66 1.18 2.08
CA ASN A 242 -7.40 2.59 1.80
C ASN A 242 -8.64 3.46 2.11
N ILE A 243 -9.84 2.91 1.93
CA ILE A 243 -11.10 3.57 2.28
C ILE A 243 -11.23 3.68 3.81
N ILE A 244 -10.96 2.57 4.51
CA ILE A 244 -11.00 2.55 5.98
C ILE A 244 -9.93 3.49 6.56
N ALA A 245 -8.79 3.63 5.89
CA ALA A 245 -7.76 4.59 6.29
C ALA A 245 -8.21 6.06 6.16
N ILE A 246 -9.03 6.39 5.14
CA ILE A 246 -9.66 7.73 5.06
C ILE A 246 -10.58 7.93 6.27
N ALA A 247 -11.45 6.95 6.58
CA ALA A 247 -12.33 7.00 7.74
C ALA A 247 -11.54 7.13 9.06
N ALA A 248 -10.44 6.37 9.22
CA ALA A 248 -9.57 6.47 10.39
C ALA A 248 -8.94 7.87 10.53
N GLY A 249 -8.56 8.48 9.41
CA GLY A 249 -8.08 9.85 9.40
C GLY A 249 -9.16 10.86 9.81
N ILE A 250 -10.38 10.70 9.32
CA ILE A 250 -11.52 11.55 9.71
C ILE A 250 -11.75 11.46 11.23
N ILE A 251 -11.74 10.25 11.80
CA ILE A 251 -11.87 10.00 13.24
C ILE A 251 -10.75 10.70 14.03
N ASP A 252 -9.51 10.63 13.54
CA ASP A 252 -8.39 11.34 14.16
C ASP A 252 -8.58 12.87 14.09
N GLY A 253 -9.03 13.38 12.94
CA GLY A 253 -9.23 14.81 12.72
C GLY A 253 -10.28 15.44 13.64
N ILE A 254 -11.37 14.71 13.94
CA ILE A 254 -12.42 15.16 14.87
C ILE A 254 -12.12 14.84 16.34
N GLY A 255 -11.05 14.10 16.65
CA GLY A 255 -10.70 13.72 18.01
C GLY A 255 -11.65 12.70 18.65
N ALA A 256 -12.23 11.76 17.90
CA ALA A 256 -13.23 10.81 18.40
C ALA A 256 -12.67 9.68 19.29
N GLY A 257 -11.35 9.61 19.45
CA GLY A 257 -10.66 8.71 20.39
C GLY A 257 -10.40 7.29 19.89
N ASP A 258 -9.63 6.55 20.70
CA ASP A 258 -9.10 5.23 20.33
C ASP A 258 -10.17 4.13 20.27
N ASN A 259 -11.19 4.18 21.13
CA ASN A 259 -12.30 3.22 21.09
C ASN A 259 -13.03 3.27 19.74
N THR A 260 -13.29 4.48 19.23
CA THR A 260 -13.92 4.68 17.92
C THR A 260 -13.04 4.14 16.80
N LYS A 261 -11.72 4.39 16.88
CA LYS A 261 -10.75 3.87 15.90
C LYS A 261 -10.70 2.34 15.95
N ALA A 262 -10.66 1.73 17.13
CA ALA A 262 -10.66 0.27 17.27
C ALA A 262 -11.93 -0.37 16.67
N ALA A 263 -13.10 0.23 16.98
CA ALA A 263 -14.38 -0.20 16.40
C ALA A 263 -14.38 -0.04 14.86
N LEU A 264 -13.87 1.09 14.33
CA LEU A 264 -13.75 1.31 12.89
C LEU A 264 -12.88 0.23 12.21
N LEU A 265 -11.72 -0.10 12.76
CA LEU A 265 -10.83 -1.11 12.17
C LEU A 265 -11.50 -2.49 12.17
N THR A 266 -12.11 -2.89 13.29
CA THR A 266 -12.80 -4.17 13.44
C THR A 266 -13.98 -4.29 12.47
N ARG A 267 -14.85 -3.28 12.44
CA ARG A 267 -16.02 -3.28 11.56
C ARG A 267 -15.66 -3.10 10.10
N GLY A 268 -14.63 -2.26 9.80
CA GLY A 268 -14.09 -2.10 8.45
C GLY A 268 -13.50 -3.40 7.90
N LEU A 269 -12.75 -4.15 8.71
CA LEU A 269 -12.25 -5.47 8.33
C LEU A 269 -13.41 -6.44 8.02
N ALA A 270 -14.47 -6.41 8.84
CA ALA A 270 -15.66 -7.24 8.61
C ALA A 270 -16.38 -6.90 7.29
N GLU A 271 -16.47 -5.62 6.92
CA GLU A 271 -17.01 -5.18 5.62
C GLU A 271 -16.16 -5.70 4.45
N ILE A 272 -14.85 -5.47 4.51
CA ILE A 272 -13.91 -5.92 3.50
C ILE A 272 -14.00 -7.44 3.33
N THR A 273 -14.07 -8.16 4.43
CA THR A 273 -14.17 -9.63 4.44
C THR A 273 -15.44 -10.11 3.78
N ARG A 274 -16.61 -9.50 4.09
CA ARG A 274 -17.89 -9.86 3.46
C ARG A 274 -17.84 -9.68 1.95
N LEU A 275 -17.37 -8.53 1.48
CA LEU A 275 -17.23 -8.30 0.04
C LEU A 275 -16.27 -9.31 -0.60
N GLY A 276 -15.12 -9.53 0.02
CA GLY A 276 -14.13 -10.46 -0.52
C GLY A 276 -14.65 -11.89 -0.62
N VAL A 277 -15.34 -12.39 0.41
CA VAL A 277 -15.94 -13.73 0.41
C VAL A 277 -17.05 -13.83 -0.66
N ALA A 278 -17.88 -12.80 -0.80
CA ALA A 278 -18.91 -12.76 -1.85
C ALA A 278 -18.28 -12.77 -3.27
N MET A 279 -17.06 -12.26 -3.42
CA MET A 279 -16.29 -12.29 -4.68
C MET A 279 -15.44 -13.56 -4.84
N GLY A 280 -15.53 -14.54 -3.93
CA GLY A 280 -14.82 -15.81 -4.00
C GLY A 280 -13.45 -15.86 -3.29
N ALA A 281 -13.10 -14.84 -2.49
CA ALA A 281 -11.91 -14.87 -1.66
C ALA A 281 -12.05 -15.79 -0.44
N ARG A 282 -10.93 -16.20 0.14
CA ARG A 282 -10.90 -17.00 1.37
C ARG A 282 -10.97 -16.12 2.61
N LEU A 283 -11.84 -16.46 3.54
CA LEU A 283 -12.03 -15.76 4.81
C LEU A 283 -10.70 -15.52 5.56
N GLN A 284 -9.83 -16.53 5.60
CA GLN A 284 -8.55 -16.49 6.32
C GLN A 284 -7.57 -15.45 5.79
N THR A 285 -7.67 -15.09 4.51
CA THR A 285 -6.79 -14.09 3.88
C THR A 285 -6.92 -12.72 4.56
N PHE A 286 -8.13 -12.36 5.00
CA PHE A 286 -8.40 -11.07 5.62
C PHE A 286 -7.84 -10.94 7.04
N ALA A 287 -7.66 -12.04 7.77
CA ALA A 287 -6.96 -12.07 9.06
C ALA A 287 -5.42 -12.02 8.93
N GLY A 288 -4.89 -12.16 7.70
CA GLY A 288 -3.47 -12.21 7.41
C GLY A 288 -2.80 -10.84 7.21
N LEU A 289 -1.56 -10.91 6.68
CA LEU A 289 -0.71 -9.72 6.46
C LEU A 289 -1.33 -8.72 5.46
N ALA A 290 -1.89 -9.22 4.35
CA ALA A 290 -2.49 -8.37 3.33
C ALA A 290 -3.87 -7.80 3.76
N GLY A 291 -4.53 -8.43 4.72
CA GLY A 291 -5.79 -7.97 5.33
C GLY A 291 -5.55 -7.14 6.58
N LEU A 292 -5.71 -7.75 7.75
CA LEU A 292 -5.57 -7.07 9.05
C LEU A 292 -4.24 -6.33 9.21
N GLY A 293 -3.12 -6.95 8.82
CA GLY A 293 -1.79 -6.35 8.96
C GLY A 293 -1.65 -5.03 8.22
N ASP A 294 -2.03 -5.00 6.93
CA ASP A 294 -1.95 -3.80 6.10
C ASP A 294 -3.02 -2.76 6.47
N LEU A 295 -4.22 -3.21 6.90
CA LEU A 295 -5.26 -2.34 7.41
C LEU A 295 -4.79 -1.56 8.64
N VAL A 296 -4.29 -2.25 9.66
CA VAL A 296 -3.81 -1.63 10.91
C VAL A 296 -2.69 -0.64 10.62
N THR A 297 -1.68 -1.07 9.85
CA THR A 297 -0.55 -0.22 9.48
C THR A 297 -1.01 1.06 8.76
N THR A 298 -1.94 0.93 7.81
CA THR A 298 -2.40 2.07 7.00
C THR A 298 -3.27 3.05 7.79
N CYS A 299 -4.07 2.55 8.74
CA CYS A 299 -4.96 3.37 9.57
C CYS A 299 -4.24 4.06 10.74
N ILE A 300 -3.11 3.50 11.21
CA ILE A 300 -2.38 4.05 12.36
C ILE A 300 -1.24 4.97 11.91
N SER A 301 -0.56 4.65 10.81
CA SER A 301 0.63 5.41 10.40
C SER A 301 0.31 6.87 10.07
N PRO A 302 1.00 7.84 10.69
CA PRO A 302 0.85 9.26 10.35
C PRO A 302 1.36 9.59 8.95
N LYS A 303 2.16 8.71 8.35
CA LYS A 303 2.71 8.84 6.99
C LYS A 303 1.76 8.31 5.91
N GLY A 304 0.61 7.73 6.30
CA GLY A 304 -0.38 7.19 5.38
C GLY A 304 -1.13 8.29 4.63
N ARG A 305 -1.00 8.36 3.30
CA ARG A 305 -1.66 9.38 2.45
C ARG A 305 -3.18 9.41 2.63
N ASN A 306 -3.81 8.24 2.60
CA ASN A 306 -5.26 8.12 2.78
C ASN A 306 -5.68 8.60 4.17
N ARG A 307 -4.97 8.19 5.23
CA ARG A 307 -5.23 8.63 6.60
C ARG A 307 -5.04 10.14 6.74
N SER A 308 -3.91 10.69 6.26
CA SER A 308 -3.63 12.14 6.33
C SER A 308 -4.66 12.97 5.56
N PHE A 309 -5.13 12.47 4.41
CA PHE A 309 -6.23 13.08 3.66
C PHE A 309 -7.52 13.11 4.48
N GLY A 310 -7.92 11.98 5.08
CA GLY A 310 -9.10 11.91 5.97
C GLY A 310 -8.98 12.81 7.19
N GLU A 311 -7.78 12.90 7.80
CA GLU A 311 -7.53 13.78 8.97
C GLU A 311 -7.77 15.26 8.63
N ARG A 312 -7.41 15.70 7.43
CA ARG A 312 -7.70 17.07 6.95
C ARG A 312 -9.21 17.33 6.86
N ILE A 313 -9.97 16.36 6.32
CA ILE A 313 -11.43 16.44 6.25
C ILE A 313 -12.02 16.47 7.68
N GLY A 314 -11.57 15.62 8.58
CA GLY A 314 -12.00 15.62 9.98
C GLY A 314 -11.71 16.94 10.71
N LYS A 315 -10.66 17.65 10.32
CA LYS A 315 -10.30 19.00 10.81
C LYS A 315 -11.09 20.13 10.11
N GLY A 316 -12.07 19.81 9.27
CA GLY A 316 -12.98 20.78 8.65
C GLY A 316 -12.55 21.29 7.27
N GLN A 317 -11.50 20.73 6.65
CA GLN A 317 -11.20 21.04 5.24
C GLN A 317 -12.25 20.40 4.31
N THR A 318 -12.56 21.07 3.20
CA THR A 318 -13.34 20.42 2.13
C THR A 318 -12.53 19.31 1.44
N VAL A 319 -13.22 18.43 0.72
CA VAL A 319 -12.58 17.36 -0.06
C VAL A 319 -11.57 17.95 -1.07
N GLU A 320 -11.94 19.05 -1.74
CA GLU A 320 -11.10 19.75 -2.72
C GLU A 320 -9.86 20.35 -2.05
N GLN A 321 -10.00 20.99 -0.90
CA GLN A 321 -8.88 21.55 -0.14
C GLN A 321 -7.92 20.45 0.33
N ALA A 322 -8.45 19.33 0.85
CA ALA A 322 -7.66 18.19 1.27
C ALA A 322 -6.93 17.52 0.09
N LYS A 323 -7.57 17.42 -1.11
CA LYS A 323 -6.93 16.94 -2.34
C LYS A 323 -5.79 17.86 -2.78
N ALA A 324 -6.02 19.17 -2.84
CA ALA A 324 -5.02 20.15 -3.25
C ALA A 324 -3.78 20.18 -2.34
N ALA A 325 -3.97 19.87 -1.04
CA ALA A 325 -2.89 19.80 -0.05
C ALA A 325 -2.13 18.46 -0.06
N THR A 326 -2.44 17.54 -0.98
CA THR A 326 -1.82 16.22 -1.07
C THR A 326 -1.07 16.09 -2.40
N GLU A 327 0.27 16.04 -2.34
CA GLU A 327 1.15 16.03 -3.52
C GLU A 327 1.05 14.76 -4.38
N SER A 328 0.49 13.69 -3.88
CA SER A 328 0.42 12.39 -4.55
C SER A 328 -0.98 11.81 -4.55
N VAL A 329 -1.23 10.84 -5.44
CA VAL A 329 -2.53 10.19 -5.60
C VAL A 329 -3.00 9.57 -4.28
N VAL A 330 -4.22 9.94 -3.87
CA VAL A 330 -4.98 9.32 -2.77
C VAL A 330 -5.84 8.20 -3.35
N GLU A 331 -5.27 6.99 -3.43
CA GLU A 331 -5.91 5.84 -4.09
C GLU A 331 -7.26 5.46 -3.47
N GLY A 332 -7.44 5.74 -2.17
CA GLY A 332 -8.69 5.46 -1.46
C GLY A 332 -9.91 6.20 -2.00
N ILE A 333 -9.75 7.36 -2.64
CA ILE A 333 -10.87 8.14 -3.21
C ILE A 333 -11.48 7.36 -4.38
N ALA A 334 -10.70 7.07 -5.41
CA ALA A 334 -11.18 6.32 -6.58
C ALA A 334 -11.63 4.89 -6.18
N THR A 335 -10.88 4.24 -5.27
CA THR A 335 -11.24 2.92 -4.78
C THR A 335 -12.58 2.91 -4.03
N CYS A 336 -12.93 4.00 -3.33
CA CYS A 336 -14.23 4.11 -2.64
C CYS A 336 -15.40 4.01 -3.62
N GLU A 337 -15.31 4.74 -4.73
CA GLU A 337 -16.30 4.70 -5.81
C GLU A 337 -16.46 3.30 -6.39
N SER A 338 -15.35 2.66 -6.77
CA SER A 338 -15.36 1.29 -7.30
C SER A 338 -15.91 0.25 -6.31
N VAL A 339 -15.56 0.37 -5.03
CA VAL A 339 -15.98 -0.60 -4.01
C VAL A 339 -17.44 -0.44 -3.66
N VAL A 340 -18.02 0.76 -3.66
CA VAL A 340 -19.47 0.97 -3.53
C VAL A 340 -20.20 0.31 -4.69
N ALA A 341 -19.71 0.47 -5.92
CA ALA A 341 -20.29 -0.19 -7.09
C ALA A 341 -20.19 -1.74 -7.02
N LEU A 342 -19.05 -2.27 -6.54
CA LEU A 342 -18.87 -3.70 -6.29
C LEU A 342 -19.83 -4.22 -5.21
N ALA A 343 -19.96 -3.48 -4.09
CA ALA A 343 -20.87 -3.83 -3.01
C ALA A 343 -22.32 -3.96 -3.52
N GLY A 344 -22.75 -3.02 -4.38
CA GLY A 344 -24.05 -3.10 -5.06
C GLY A 344 -24.16 -4.31 -5.98
N ARG A 345 -23.13 -4.60 -6.81
CA ARG A 345 -23.11 -5.75 -7.73
C ARG A 345 -23.23 -7.10 -7.01
N TYR A 346 -22.58 -7.23 -5.85
CA TYR A 346 -22.56 -8.46 -5.04
C TYR A 346 -23.60 -8.49 -3.92
N ASN A 347 -24.45 -7.46 -3.82
CA ASN A 347 -25.45 -7.29 -2.77
C ASN A 347 -24.89 -7.44 -1.35
N VAL A 348 -23.78 -6.74 -1.08
CA VAL A 348 -23.06 -6.74 0.20
C VAL A 348 -23.20 -5.40 0.88
N GLU A 349 -23.68 -5.40 2.14
CA GLU A 349 -23.70 -4.19 2.96
C GLU A 349 -22.30 -3.77 3.41
N MET A 350 -21.91 -2.53 3.07
CA MET A 350 -20.65 -1.91 3.47
C MET A 350 -20.90 -0.50 4.04
N PRO A 351 -21.53 -0.39 5.22
CA PRO A 351 -21.99 0.90 5.75
C PRO A 351 -20.86 1.92 6.01
N ILE A 352 -19.68 1.50 6.44
CA ILE A 352 -18.54 2.42 6.64
C ILE A 352 -18.06 2.93 5.28
N THR A 353 -17.90 2.04 4.30
CA THR A 353 -17.51 2.40 2.93
C THR A 353 -18.54 3.36 2.31
N GLN A 354 -19.84 3.11 2.50
CA GLN A 354 -20.92 3.98 2.04
C GLN A 354 -20.85 5.36 2.73
N ALA A 355 -20.63 5.42 4.04
CA ALA A 355 -20.50 6.67 4.77
C ALA A 355 -19.30 7.51 4.27
N VAL A 356 -18.17 6.85 3.96
CA VAL A 356 -17.01 7.53 3.35
C VAL A 356 -17.36 8.06 1.96
N TYR A 357 -18.08 7.28 1.16
CA TYR A 357 -18.53 7.70 -0.17
C TYR A 357 -19.43 8.95 -0.09
N GLU A 358 -20.41 8.96 0.78
CA GLU A 358 -21.33 10.08 0.99
C GLU A 358 -20.58 11.38 1.41
N VAL A 359 -19.58 11.24 2.28
CA VAL A 359 -18.72 12.37 2.67
C VAL A 359 -17.88 12.87 1.50
N LEU A 360 -17.32 11.96 0.68
CA LEU A 360 -16.40 12.33 -0.39
C LEU A 360 -17.11 12.86 -1.64
N PHE A 361 -18.30 12.35 -1.98
CA PHE A 361 -18.95 12.59 -3.27
C PHE A 361 -20.32 13.25 -3.15
N GLU A 362 -20.98 13.16 -1.99
CA GLU A 362 -22.33 13.71 -1.78
C GLU A 362 -22.34 14.88 -0.79
N ASN A 363 -21.17 15.34 -0.36
CA ASN A 363 -21.02 16.46 0.60
C ASN A 363 -21.72 16.24 1.94
N LYS A 364 -21.90 14.96 2.36
CA LYS A 364 -22.51 14.65 3.65
C LYS A 364 -21.63 15.13 4.78
N PRO A 365 -22.17 15.89 5.78
CA PRO A 365 -21.39 16.28 6.94
C PRO A 365 -20.86 15.08 7.72
N VAL A 366 -19.58 15.16 8.15
CA VAL A 366 -18.91 14.07 8.90
C VAL A 366 -19.72 13.63 10.12
N GLN A 367 -20.24 14.59 10.90
CA GLN A 367 -21.08 14.31 12.07
C GLN A 367 -22.34 13.53 11.71
N ALA A 368 -22.99 13.87 10.62
CA ALA A 368 -24.19 13.16 10.15
C ALA A 368 -23.84 11.71 9.77
N ALA A 369 -22.74 11.50 9.02
CA ALA A 369 -22.27 10.18 8.64
C ALA A 369 -21.97 9.29 9.86
N ILE A 370 -21.33 9.84 10.90
CA ILE A 370 -21.08 9.11 12.14
C ILE A 370 -22.37 8.81 12.89
N THR A 371 -23.29 9.79 12.99
CA THR A 371 -24.59 9.59 13.65
C THR A 371 -25.37 8.46 12.99
N ASP A 372 -25.43 8.44 11.67
CA ASP A 372 -26.12 7.39 10.93
C ASP A 372 -25.51 6.00 11.18
N LEU A 373 -24.18 5.89 11.25
CA LEU A 373 -23.51 4.64 11.60
C LEU A 373 -23.84 4.18 13.03
N MET A 374 -23.91 5.11 14.01
CA MET A 374 -24.17 4.81 15.42
C MET A 374 -25.63 4.49 15.71
N THR A 375 -26.57 4.99 14.91
CA THR A 375 -28.01 4.79 15.08
C THR A 375 -28.59 3.66 14.23
N ARG A 376 -27.74 2.91 13.51
CA ARG A 376 -28.15 1.72 12.75
C ARG A 376 -28.86 0.69 13.66
N GLN A 377 -29.75 -0.08 13.04
CA GLN A 377 -30.42 -1.17 13.73
C GLN A 377 -29.43 -2.10 14.45
N LEU A 378 -29.73 -2.41 15.71
CA LEU A 378 -28.92 -3.34 16.51
C LEU A 378 -28.94 -4.74 15.90
N LYS A 379 -27.75 -5.36 15.86
CA LYS A 379 -27.59 -6.74 15.38
C LYS A 379 -26.48 -7.45 16.15
N ALA A 380 -26.50 -8.78 16.11
CA ALA A 380 -25.40 -9.59 16.63
C ALA A 380 -24.10 -9.31 15.87
N GLU A 381 -22.98 -9.49 16.54
CA GLU A 381 -21.65 -9.36 15.96
C GLU A 381 -21.28 -10.57 15.10
#